data_a5f1e05b4d135636003879f8d9738680
#
_entry.id   a5f1e05b4d135636003879f8d9738680
#
_cell.length_a   1.000
_cell.length_b   1.000
_cell.length_c   1.000
_cell.angle_alpha   90.00
_cell.angle_beta   90.00
_cell.angle_gamma   90.00
#
_symmetry.space_group_name_H-M   'P 1'
#
loop_
_entity.id
_entity.type
_entity.pdbx_description
1 polymer ?
#
loop_
_entity_poly.entity_id
_entity_poly.type
_entity_poly.pdbx_seq_one_letter_code
_entity_poly.pdbx_strand_id
1 'polypeptide(L)'
;MTQASTSRVDIGDWRPEDEKFWESTGKKIAYRNLWISIPNLLVGFAVWGMWGIITVQMLNLGFPFKPAEMFSLTAIAGLMGATLRIPASFFIRLSGGRNTIFLTSVLLMIPAIWTGIALQDQTTPLWVFQACAFLSGIGGGNFACSMSNISSFFPKRLQGTGLGLNAGLGNFGVTTMQILIPLVMT
;
A
#
# COMPACT_ATOMS: atom_id res chain seq x y z
N MET A 1 -35.76 24.91 -4.53
CA MET A 1 -35.00 23.68 -4.49
C MET A 1 -33.51 24.04 -4.58
N THR A 2 -32.83 24.07 -3.48
CA THR A 2 -31.42 24.48 -3.36
C THR A 2 -30.55 23.36 -3.91
N GLN A 3 -29.89 23.58 -5.05
CA GLN A 3 -28.88 22.67 -5.55
C GLN A 3 -27.75 22.60 -4.48
N ALA A 4 -27.59 21.43 -3.86
CA ALA A 4 -26.45 21.16 -3.02
C ALA A 4 -25.19 21.35 -3.88
N SER A 5 -24.33 22.26 -3.48
CA SER A 5 -23.00 22.46 -4.06
C SER A 5 -22.26 21.12 -4.02
N THR A 6 -22.24 20.41 -5.14
CA THR A 6 -21.33 19.25 -5.30
C THR A 6 -19.92 19.78 -5.13
N SER A 7 -19.26 19.33 -4.08
CA SER A 7 -17.86 19.70 -3.85
C SER A 7 -17.04 19.32 -5.08
N ARG A 8 -16.09 20.15 -5.50
CA ARG A 8 -15.18 19.93 -6.66
C ARG A 8 -14.41 18.60 -6.63
N VAL A 9 -14.73 17.76 -5.69
CA VAL A 9 -14.02 16.51 -5.33
C VAL A 9 -14.74 15.28 -5.88
N ASP A 10 -16.08 15.35 -6.09
CA ASP A 10 -16.87 14.23 -6.58
C ASP A 10 -17.07 14.34 -8.08
N ILE A 11 -16.70 13.29 -8.79
CA ILE A 11 -16.90 13.17 -10.23
C ILE A 11 -18.32 12.61 -10.44
N GLY A 12 -19.29 13.52 -10.63
CA GLY A 12 -20.71 13.16 -10.75
C GLY A 12 -21.09 12.45 -12.05
N ASP A 13 -20.29 12.58 -13.10
CA ASP A 13 -20.51 11.94 -14.41
C ASP A 13 -19.19 11.29 -14.86
N TRP A 14 -19.11 9.95 -14.74
CA TRP A 14 -17.94 9.18 -15.13
C TRP A 14 -18.33 8.09 -16.14
N ARG A 15 -17.95 8.31 -17.42
CA ARG A 15 -18.29 7.44 -18.55
C ARG A 15 -17.03 6.99 -19.31
N PRO A 16 -16.18 6.16 -18.72
CA PRO A 16 -14.89 5.78 -19.34
C PRO A 16 -15.07 4.99 -20.64
N GLU A 17 -16.22 4.33 -20.85
CA GLU A 17 -16.52 3.58 -22.06
C GLU A 17 -16.96 4.47 -23.24
N ASP A 18 -17.38 5.71 -22.98
CA ASP A 18 -17.68 6.70 -24.03
C ASP A 18 -16.37 7.24 -24.59
N GLU A 19 -16.08 6.93 -25.84
CA GLU A 19 -14.82 7.27 -26.50
C GLU A 19 -14.59 8.78 -26.59
N LYS A 20 -15.65 9.57 -26.86
CA LYS A 20 -15.54 11.03 -26.90
C LYS A 20 -15.24 11.63 -25.53
N PHE A 21 -15.91 11.13 -24.49
CA PHE A 21 -15.64 11.52 -23.12
C PHE A 21 -14.22 11.12 -22.69
N TRP A 22 -13.81 9.91 -23.06
CA TRP A 22 -12.48 9.39 -22.72
C TRP A 22 -11.38 10.27 -23.32
N GLU A 23 -11.40 10.55 -24.60
CA GLU A 23 -10.33 11.32 -25.26
C GLU A 23 -10.33 12.80 -24.84
N SER A 24 -11.50 13.38 -24.56
CA SER A 24 -11.59 14.79 -24.15
C SER A 24 -11.20 15.04 -22.69
N THR A 25 -11.59 14.16 -21.78
CA THR A 25 -11.51 14.43 -20.33
C THR A 25 -11.07 13.21 -19.52
N GLY A 26 -11.64 12.04 -19.78
CA GLY A 26 -11.49 10.84 -18.96
C GLY A 26 -10.04 10.38 -18.83
N LYS A 27 -9.34 10.32 -19.94
CA LYS A 27 -7.92 9.90 -20.03
C LYS A 27 -7.02 10.70 -19.10
N LYS A 28 -7.12 12.03 -19.12
CA LYS A 28 -6.30 12.91 -18.27
C LYS A 28 -6.54 12.66 -16.78
N ILE A 29 -7.80 12.48 -16.39
CA ILE A 29 -8.20 12.22 -15.01
C ILE A 29 -7.71 10.82 -14.58
N ALA A 30 -7.95 9.79 -15.40
CA ALA A 30 -7.57 8.42 -15.11
C ALA A 30 -6.04 8.26 -14.93
N TYR A 31 -5.24 8.82 -15.84
CA TYR A 31 -3.79 8.76 -15.73
C TYR A 31 -3.26 9.58 -14.55
N ARG A 32 -3.85 10.73 -14.23
CA ARG A 32 -3.49 11.48 -13.02
C ARG A 32 -3.75 10.65 -11.77
N ASN A 33 -4.90 9.98 -11.69
CA ASN A 33 -5.22 9.09 -10.59
C ASN A 33 -4.23 7.90 -10.52
N LEU A 34 -3.88 7.31 -11.64
CA LEU A 34 -2.88 6.24 -11.74
C LEU A 34 -1.52 6.68 -11.18
N TRP A 35 -1.01 7.83 -11.63
CA TRP A 35 0.31 8.34 -11.21
C TRP A 35 0.37 8.75 -9.74
N ILE A 36 -0.77 9.05 -9.11
CA ILE A 36 -0.88 9.26 -7.65
C ILE A 36 -0.98 7.92 -6.91
N SER A 37 -1.68 6.95 -7.49
CA SER A 37 -1.88 5.63 -6.87
C SER A 37 -0.61 4.79 -6.83
N ILE A 38 0.25 4.87 -7.85
CA ILE A 38 1.50 4.12 -7.95
C ILE A 38 2.44 4.38 -6.76
N PRO A 39 2.82 5.64 -6.42
CA PRO A 39 3.65 5.91 -5.25
C PRO A 39 3.04 5.43 -3.93
N ASN A 40 1.72 5.60 -3.76
CA ASN A 40 1.03 5.08 -2.58
C ASN A 40 1.14 3.56 -2.46
N LEU A 41 0.95 2.84 -3.58
CA LEU A 41 1.08 1.39 -3.60
C LEU A 41 2.54 0.95 -3.39
N LEU A 42 3.50 1.68 -3.95
CA LEU A 42 4.93 1.45 -3.75
C LEU A 42 5.30 1.53 -2.26
N VAL A 43 4.87 2.60 -1.57
CA VAL A 43 5.08 2.74 -0.12
C VAL A 43 4.38 1.63 0.64
N GLY A 44 3.15 1.27 0.25
CA GLY A 44 2.41 0.15 0.83
C GLY A 44 3.19 -1.16 0.78
N PHE A 45 3.71 -1.51 -0.39
CA PHE A 45 4.52 -2.71 -0.57
C PHE A 45 5.89 -2.62 0.11
N ALA A 46 6.51 -1.44 0.16
CA ALA A 46 7.76 -1.22 0.87
C ALA A 46 7.60 -1.55 2.36
N VAL A 47 6.62 -0.95 3.04
CA VAL A 47 6.36 -1.16 4.48
C VAL A 47 5.90 -2.59 4.77
N TRP A 48 5.07 -3.17 3.88
CA TRP A 48 4.60 -4.55 4.06
C TRP A 48 5.71 -5.57 3.80
N GLY A 49 6.52 -5.37 2.75
CA GLY A 49 7.58 -6.30 2.31
C GLY A 49 8.87 -6.22 3.11
N MET A 50 9.07 -5.16 3.91
CA MET A 50 10.32 -4.95 4.66
C MET A 50 10.65 -6.08 5.64
N TRP A 51 9.64 -6.79 6.17
CA TRP A 51 9.82 -7.81 7.20
C TRP A 51 10.68 -9.00 6.74
N GLY A 52 10.60 -9.39 5.46
CA GLY A 52 11.46 -10.44 4.92
C GLY A 52 12.94 -10.09 4.93
N ILE A 53 13.28 -8.80 4.94
CA ILE A 53 14.66 -8.31 4.90
C ILE A 53 15.12 -7.92 6.29
N ILE A 54 14.28 -7.21 7.06
CA ILE A 54 14.57 -6.80 8.45
C ILE A 54 14.91 -8.02 9.31
N THR A 55 14.13 -9.10 9.23
CA THR A 55 14.36 -10.32 10.02
C THR A 55 15.73 -10.94 9.74
N VAL A 56 16.20 -10.93 8.49
CA VAL A 56 17.55 -11.41 8.13
C VAL A 56 18.61 -10.48 8.71
N GLN A 57 18.43 -9.17 8.62
CA GLN A 57 19.39 -8.21 9.18
C GLN A 57 19.43 -8.25 10.71
N MET A 58 18.28 -8.42 11.37
CA MET A 58 18.25 -8.59 12.83
C MET A 58 19.05 -9.82 13.28
N LEU A 59 19.01 -10.93 12.54
CA LEU A 59 19.83 -12.10 12.80
C LEU A 59 21.33 -11.78 12.65
N ASN A 60 21.70 -11.07 11.59
CA ASN A 60 23.09 -10.67 11.32
C ASN A 60 23.62 -9.70 12.39
N LEU A 61 22.78 -8.83 12.93
CA LEU A 61 23.11 -7.85 13.97
C LEU A 61 23.08 -8.45 15.39
N GLY A 62 22.74 -9.72 15.54
CA GLY A 62 22.79 -10.43 16.83
C GLY A 62 21.60 -10.11 17.75
N PHE A 63 20.42 -9.78 17.21
CA PHE A 63 19.23 -9.67 18.04
C PHE A 63 18.95 -10.99 18.78
N PRO A 64 18.53 -10.95 20.08
CA PRO A 64 18.43 -12.13 20.93
C PRO A 64 17.18 -12.98 20.65
N PHE A 65 16.78 -13.10 19.39
CA PHE A 65 15.60 -13.85 18.98
C PHE A 65 15.97 -15.14 18.24
N LYS A 66 15.17 -16.17 18.45
CA LYS A 66 15.34 -17.45 17.75
C LYS A 66 14.87 -17.31 16.28
N PRO A 67 15.42 -18.09 15.35
CA PRO A 67 14.96 -18.08 13.95
C PRO A 67 13.45 -18.28 13.78
N ALA A 68 12.83 -19.13 14.59
CA ALA A 68 11.37 -19.35 14.58
C ALA A 68 10.58 -18.08 14.97
N GLU A 69 11.09 -17.29 15.92
CA GLU A 69 10.49 -16.03 16.35
C GLU A 69 10.59 -14.98 15.26
N MET A 70 11.74 -14.89 14.59
CA MET A 70 11.93 -14.02 13.41
C MET A 70 11.00 -14.41 12.26
N PHE A 71 10.84 -15.70 12.01
CA PHE A 71 9.92 -16.18 10.98
C PHE A 71 8.47 -15.81 11.30
N SER A 72 8.08 -15.75 12.59
CA SER A 72 6.75 -15.32 12.99
C SER A 72 6.42 -13.90 12.54
N LEU A 73 7.40 -12.99 12.49
CA LEU A 73 7.20 -11.60 12.04
C LEU A 73 6.81 -11.54 10.58
N THR A 74 7.51 -12.30 9.74
CA THR A 74 7.18 -12.41 8.30
C THR A 74 5.81 -13.05 8.09
N ALA A 75 5.52 -14.10 8.86
CA ALA A 75 4.23 -14.81 8.79
C ALA A 75 3.06 -13.90 9.21
N ILE A 76 3.20 -13.13 10.30
CA ILE A 76 2.19 -12.18 10.77
C ILE A 76 1.93 -11.10 9.71
N ALA A 77 2.99 -10.48 9.17
CA ALA A 77 2.86 -9.47 8.12
C ALA A 77 2.16 -10.04 6.88
N GLY A 78 2.54 -11.25 6.46
CA GLY A 78 1.95 -11.93 5.31
C GLY A 78 0.47 -12.24 5.52
N LEU A 79 0.13 -12.85 6.66
CA LEU A 79 -1.24 -13.21 7.02
C LEU A 79 -2.15 -11.97 7.10
N MET A 80 -1.69 -10.93 7.78
CA MET A 80 -2.47 -9.69 7.91
C MET A 80 -2.64 -8.99 6.59
N GLY A 81 -1.59 -8.93 5.76
CA GLY A 81 -1.69 -8.36 4.43
C GLY A 81 -2.67 -9.10 3.52
N ALA A 82 -2.72 -10.42 3.61
CA ALA A 82 -3.68 -11.23 2.88
C ALA A 82 -5.12 -11.04 3.38
N THR A 83 -5.31 -11.10 4.70
CA THR A 83 -6.63 -10.97 5.34
C THR A 83 -7.25 -9.59 5.11
N LEU A 84 -6.45 -8.53 5.23
CA LEU A 84 -6.95 -7.16 5.05
C LEU A 84 -7.35 -6.82 3.61
N ARG A 85 -6.94 -7.61 2.61
CA ARG A 85 -7.41 -7.41 1.22
C ARG A 85 -8.92 -7.55 1.07
N ILE A 86 -9.55 -8.41 1.89
CA ILE A 86 -11.00 -8.64 1.82
C ILE A 86 -11.76 -7.37 2.21
N PRO A 87 -11.66 -6.83 3.45
CA PRO A 87 -12.36 -5.60 3.81
C PRO A 87 -11.87 -4.39 3.00
N ALA A 88 -10.59 -4.32 2.65
CA ALA A 88 -10.02 -3.23 1.89
C ALA A 88 -10.65 -3.08 0.49
N SER A 89 -11.01 -4.17 -0.17
CA SER A 89 -11.68 -4.12 -1.47
C SER A 89 -13.03 -3.38 -1.45
N PHE A 90 -13.70 -3.36 -0.31
CA PHE A 90 -14.96 -2.65 -0.11
C PHE A 90 -14.76 -1.21 0.34
N PHE A 91 -13.64 -0.92 0.99
CA PHE A 91 -13.37 0.38 1.60
C PHE A 91 -13.35 1.52 0.59
N ILE A 92 -12.85 1.27 -0.62
CA ILE A 92 -12.81 2.25 -1.71
C ILE A 92 -14.21 2.73 -2.11
N ARG A 93 -15.22 1.84 -2.04
CA ARG A 93 -16.60 2.18 -2.38
C ARG A 93 -17.27 3.08 -1.34
N LEU A 94 -16.81 2.98 -0.08
CA LEU A 94 -17.36 3.76 1.04
C LEU A 94 -16.70 5.13 1.17
N SER A 95 -15.38 5.18 1.02
CA SER A 95 -14.56 6.37 1.32
C SER A 95 -14.06 7.11 0.08
N GLY A 96 -14.19 6.51 -1.11
CA GLY A 96 -13.61 7.04 -2.35
C GLY A 96 -12.09 6.90 -2.41
N GLY A 97 -11.53 6.98 -3.63
CA GLY A 97 -10.11 6.74 -3.88
C GLY A 97 -9.18 7.67 -3.12
N ARG A 98 -9.47 8.97 -3.09
CA ARG A 98 -8.63 9.98 -2.44
C ARG A 98 -8.51 9.75 -0.92
N ASN A 99 -9.63 9.55 -0.25
CA ASN A 99 -9.65 9.36 1.20
C ASN A 99 -8.97 8.04 1.59
N THR A 100 -9.18 7.00 0.80
CA THR A 100 -8.54 5.70 1.01
C THR A 100 -7.01 5.81 0.87
N ILE A 101 -6.51 6.45 -0.19
CA ILE A 101 -5.07 6.68 -0.39
C ILE A 101 -4.48 7.47 0.78
N PHE A 102 -5.12 8.56 1.17
CA PHE A 102 -4.67 9.38 2.30
C PHE A 102 -4.62 8.57 3.60
N LEU A 103 -5.71 7.91 3.95
CA LEU A 103 -5.83 7.15 5.19
C LEU A 103 -4.81 6.00 5.25
N THR A 104 -4.67 5.22 4.18
CA THR A 104 -3.71 4.11 4.14
C THR A 104 -2.27 4.61 4.24
N SER A 105 -1.92 5.73 3.59
CA SER A 105 -0.59 6.33 3.68
C SER A 105 -0.28 6.79 5.12
N VAL A 106 -1.21 7.47 5.78
CA VAL A 106 -1.03 7.91 7.17
C VAL A 106 -0.91 6.73 8.13
N LEU A 107 -1.76 5.72 7.98
CA LEU A 107 -1.72 4.53 8.83
C LEU A 107 -0.42 3.74 8.66
N LEU A 108 0.16 3.70 7.46
CA LEU A 108 1.44 3.02 7.21
C LEU A 108 2.64 3.74 7.82
N MET A 109 2.55 5.03 8.11
CA MET A 109 3.60 5.74 8.83
C MET A 109 3.81 5.18 10.24
N ILE A 110 2.75 4.69 10.88
CA ILE A 110 2.82 4.14 12.24
C ILE A 110 3.78 2.96 12.33
N PRO A 111 3.56 1.84 11.60
CA PRO A 111 4.48 0.70 11.68
C PRO A 111 5.86 1.03 11.10
N ALA A 112 5.97 1.91 10.10
CA ALA A 112 7.25 2.28 9.53
C ALA A 112 8.15 3.00 10.55
N ILE A 113 7.61 4.06 11.20
CA ILE A 113 8.35 4.83 12.20
C ILE A 113 8.62 3.99 13.45
N TRP A 114 7.61 3.26 13.93
CA TRP A 114 7.74 2.45 15.14
C TRP A 114 8.77 1.33 14.96
N THR A 115 8.78 0.66 13.81
CA THR A 115 9.82 -0.34 13.48
C THR A 115 11.21 0.29 13.46
N GLY A 116 11.37 1.47 12.84
CA GLY A 116 12.65 2.18 12.80
C GLY A 116 13.18 2.55 14.18
N ILE A 117 12.30 2.93 15.11
CA ILE A 117 12.67 3.21 16.51
C ILE A 117 13.02 1.92 17.25
N ALA A 118 12.19 0.87 17.11
CA ALA A 118 12.37 -0.40 17.79
C ALA A 118 13.68 -1.10 17.40
N LEU A 119 14.13 -0.95 16.16
CA LEU A 119 15.39 -1.53 15.67
C LEU A 119 16.65 -0.87 16.24
N GLN A 120 16.54 0.29 16.86
CA GLN A 120 17.70 0.97 17.48
C GLN A 120 18.11 0.36 18.83
N ASP A 121 17.24 -0.44 19.43
CA ASP A 121 17.48 -1.07 20.73
C ASP A 121 17.28 -2.59 20.63
N GLN A 122 18.36 -3.33 20.77
CA GLN A 122 18.35 -4.81 20.76
C GLN A 122 17.61 -5.42 21.95
N THR A 123 17.31 -4.64 23.00
CA THR A 123 16.52 -5.07 24.15
C THR A 123 15.01 -4.98 23.92
N THR A 124 14.60 -4.40 22.80
CA THR A 124 13.17 -4.29 22.42
C THR A 124 12.53 -5.68 22.37
N PRO A 125 11.43 -5.91 23.10
CA PRO A 125 10.82 -7.22 23.17
C PRO A 125 10.13 -7.62 21.86
N LEU A 126 10.09 -8.92 21.57
CA LEU A 126 9.55 -9.48 20.33
C LEU A 126 8.14 -9.02 19.99
N TRP A 127 7.27 -8.89 21.00
CA TRP A 127 5.89 -8.47 20.78
C TRP A 127 5.74 -7.09 20.12
N VAL A 128 6.70 -6.18 20.33
CA VAL A 128 6.72 -4.86 19.67
C VAL A 128 6.90 -5.05 18.17
N PHE A 129 7.84 -5.88 17.76
CA PHE A 129 8.06 -6.20 16.35
C PHE A 129 6.86 -6.95 15.75
N GLN A 130 6.22 -7.84 16.51
CA GLN A 130 5.00 -8.52 16.09
C GLN A 130 3.85 -7.53 15.88
N ALA A 131 3.68 -6.55 16.75
CA ALA A 131 2.69 -5.48 16.60
C ALA A 131 2.97 -4.63 15.34
N CYS A 132 4.23 -4.26 15.11
CA CYS A 132 4.63 -3.54 13.90
C CYS A 132 4.37 -4.37 12.63
N ALA A 133 4.70 -5.67 12.66
CA ALA A 133 4.45 -6.59 11.55
C ALA A 133 2.94 -6.74 11.25
N PHE A 134 2.13 -6.82 12.29
CA PHE A 134 0.67 -6.85 12.19
C PHE A 134 0.13 -5.58 11.50
N LEU A 135 0.54 -4.41 11.97
CA LEU A 135 0.11 -3.12 11.40
C LEU A 135 0.61 -2.91 9.97
N SER A 136 1.79 -3.41 9.63
CA SER A 136 2.32 -3.33 8.25
C SER A 136 1.47 -4.08 7.23
N GLY A 137 0.64 -5.03 7.67
CA GLY A 137 -0.35 -5.72 6.85
C GLY A 137 -1.33 -4.78 6.13
N ILE A 138 -1.52 -3.55 6.63
CA ILE A 138 -2.28 -2.49 5.94
C ILE A 138 -1.72 -2.25 4.53
N GLY A 139 -0.40 -2.32 4.36
CA GLY A 139 0.25 -2.19 3.05
C GLY A 139 -0.16 -3.29 2.06
N GLY A 140 -0.28 -4.53 2.53
CA GLY A 140 -0.82 -5.63 1.72
C GLY A 140 -2.29 -5.43 1.34
N GLY A 141 -3.11 -4.93 2.28
CA GLY A 141 -4.52 -4.56 2.04
C GLY A 141 -4.67 -3.42 1.03
N ASN A 142 -3.75 -2.46 1.03
CA ASN A 142 -3.74 -1.32 0.11
C ASN A 142 -3.71 -1.73 -1.37
N PHE A 143 -3.13 -2.89 -1.69
CA PHE A 143 -3.17 -3.43 -3.04
C PHE A 143 -4.60 -3.59 -3.56
N ALA A 144 -5.50 -4.18 -2.78
CA ALA A 144 -6.89 -4.40 -3.21
C ALA A 144 -7.64 -3.06 -3.42
N CYS A 145 -7.44 -2.09 -2.53
CA CYS A 145 -7.97 -0.74 -2.69
C CYS A 145 -7.47 -0.07 -3.97
N SER A 146 -6.15 -0.10 -4.18
CA SER A 146 -5.51 0.55 -5.33
C SER A 146 -5.99 -0.06 -6.65
N MET A 147 -6.03 -1.40 -6.74
CA MET A 147 -6.50 -2.10 -7.94
C MET A 147 -7.97 -1.81 -8.24
N SER A 148 -8.84 -1.81 -7.21
CA SER A 148 -10.26 -1.47 -7.35
C SER A 148 -10.44 -0.01 -7.82
N ASN A 149 -9.65 0.92 -7.28
CA ASN A 149 -9.66 2.32 -7.70
C ASN A 149 -9.29 2.45 -9.18
N ILE A 150 -8.16 1.89 -9.60
CA ILE A 150 -7.69 2.00 -10.98
C ILE A 150 -8.67 1.35 -11.96
N SER A 151 -9.22 0.18 -11.62
CA SER A 151 -10.19 -0.51 -12.49
C SER A 151 -11.45 0.32 -12.76
N SER A 152 -11.88 1.15 -11.81
CA SER A 152 -13.05 2.01 -11.96
C SER A 152 -12.80 3.25 -12.83
N PHE A 153 -11.54 3.69 -12.94
CA PHE A 153 -11.18 4.87 -13.75
C PHE A 153 -10.87 4.55 -15.22
N PHE A 154 -10.46 3.33 -15.52
CA PHE A 154 -10.08 2.95 -16.89
C PHE A 154 -11.19 2.21 -17.63
N PRO A 155 -11.38 2.48 -18.94
CA PRO A 155 -12.30 1.69 -19.78
C PRO A 155 -11.78 0.24 -19.88
N LYS A 156 -12.68 -0.71 -20.09
CA LYS A 156 -12.35 -2.15 -20.14
C LYS A 156 -11.18 -2.46 -21.06
N ARG A 157 -11.13 -1.80 -22.23
CA ARG A 157 -10.06 -1.95 -23.23
C ARG A 157 -8.66 -1.59 -22.73
N LEU A 158 -8.55 -0.71 -21.72
CA LEU A 158 -7.29 -0.20 -21.15
C LEU A 158 -7.07 -0.59 -19.70
N GLN A 159 -8.02 -1.32 -19.07
CA GLN A 159 -7.89 -1.75 -17.68
C GLN A 159 -6.62 -2.58 -17.46
N GLY A 160 -6.31 -3.50 -18.37
CA GLY A 160 -5.10 -4.32 -18.27
C GLY A 160 -3.82 -3.47 -18.20
N THR A 161 -3.74 -2.42 -19.01
CA THR A 161 -2.61 -1.48 -18.99
C THR A 161 -2.55 -0.69 -17.68
N GLY A 162 -3.68 -0.10 -17.24
CA GLY A 162 -3.74 0.65 -15.99
C GLY A 162 -3.40 -0.19 -14.76
N LEU A 163 -3.99 -1.37 -14.66
CA LEU A 163 -3.74 -2.31 -13.55
C LEU A 163 -2.31 -2.86 -13.58
N GLY A 164 -1.79 -3.20 -14.76
CA GLY A 164 -0.42 -3.70 -14.94
C GLY A 164 0.62 -2.66 -14.54
N LEU A 165 0.46 -1.40 -14.95
CA LEU A 165 1.34 -0.30 -14.54
C LEU A 165 1.27 -0.08 -13.02
N ASN A 166 0.06 -0.03 -12.45
CA ASN A 166 -0.11 0.18 -11.02
C ASN A 166 0.53 -0.94 -10.19
N ALA A 167 0.25 -2.20 -10.54
CA ALA A 167 0.81 -3.34 -9.83
C ALA A 167 2.32 -3.49 -10.06
N GLY A 168 2.78 -3.37 -11.30
CA GLY A 168 4.19 -3.52 -11.67
C GLY A 168 5.07 -2.48 -10.99
N LEU A 169 4.74 -1.19 -11.16
CA LEU A 169 5.51 -0.10 -10.55
C LEU A 169 5.35 -0.07 -9.03
N GLY A 170 4.17 -0.40 -8.49
CA GLY A 170 3.97 -0.52 -7.05
C GLY A 170 4.86 -1.58 -6.41
N ASN A 171 5.07 -2.72 -7.07
CA ASN A 171 5.94 -3.79 -6.58
C ASN A 171 7.42 -3.38 -6.42
N PHE A 172 7.88 -2.33 -7.09
CA PHE A 172 9.22 -1.77 -6.86
C PHE A 172 9.45 -1.35 -5.39
N GLY A 173 8.40 -1.15 -4.61
CA GLY A 173 8.51 -0.90 -3.17
C GLY A 173 9.25 -2.01 -2.43
N VAL A 174 8.99 -3.28 -2.76
CA VAL A 174 9.72 -4.43 -2.19
C VAL A 174 11.19 -4.39 -2.59
N THR A 175 11.48 -4.20 -3.88
CA THR A 175 12.86 -4.11 -4.39
C THR A 175 13.61 -2.94 -3.77
N THR A 176 12.96 -1.80 -3.59
CA THR A 176 13.53 -0.63 -2.92
C THR A 176 14.00 -0.98 -1.51
N MET A 177 13.17 -1.69 -0.73
CA MET A 177 13.54 -2.10 0.63
C MET A 177 14.63 -3.18 0.65
N GLN A 178 14.67 -4.06 -0.34
CA GLN A 178 15.77 -5.04 -0.48
C GLN A 178 17.13 -4.38 -0.66
N ILE A 179 17.18 -3.19 -1.22
CA ILE A 179 18.42 -2.42 -1.40
C ILE A 179 18.68 -1.51 -0.19
N LEU A 180 17.66 -0.77 0.27
CA LEU A 180 17.83 0.25 1.30
C LEU A 180 18.10 -0.34 2.69
N ILE A 181 17.39 -1.39 3.09
CA ILE A 181 17.51 -1.94 4.44
C ILE A 181 18.92 -2.47 4.72
N PRO A 182 19.55 -3.30 3.87
CA PRO A 182 20.94 -3.70 4.10
C PRO A 182 21.91 -2.52 4.16
N LEU A 183 21.70 -1.47 3.37
CA LEU A 183 22.57 -0.29 3.37
C LEU A 183 22.46 0.56 4.64
N VAL A 184 21.33 0.54 5.31
CA VAL A 184 21.07 1.37 6.50
C VAL A 184 21.34 0.59 7.80
N MET A 185 21.21 -0.73 7.77
CA MET A 185 21.38 -1.63 8.93
C MET A 185 22.77 -2.29 8.98
N THR A 186 23.76 -1.75 8.27
CA THR A 186 25.18 -2.20 8.35
C THR A 186 25.95 -1.35 9.40
#